data_e67094f859fc7705a754e822e3fbed1e
#
_entry.id   e67094f859fc7705a754e822e3fbed1e
#
_cell.length_a   1.000
_cell.length_b   1.000
_cell.length_c   1.000
_cell.angle_alpha   90.00
_cell.angle_beta   90.00
_cell.angle_gamma   90.00
#
_symmetry.space_group_name_H-M   'P 1'
#
loop_
_entity.id
_entity.type
_entity.pdbx_description
1 polymer ?
#
loop_
_entity_poly.entity_id
_entity_poly.type
_entity_poly.pdbx_seq_one_letter_code
_entity_poly.pdbx_strand_id
1 'polypeptide(L)'
;MSKRIKDRPCCPKCGSDTYRFGHPPGEPRIQKYQCKKPNCRRQFVPGRERIPKYPTMTRPKCSGRMSIFKFLSDGYRLRCNNHIHKDHRHCAHKINVPLPGKSFKIAKDPIECIQTNLAVQFSWPKMSHDKACVSLVTYFAVFQSIPATQTSNIMKELFKVDISHDTITRWTHKAALNIHKNLGPLSVPPVPGRRRTLTDETVFWVRGHKRWVWMTKDSKFDAEQSWFISPKRSTEYARSTFNIAFTTSPALKNVSALTDGLWSYGSALGDLGFNMDKHHVYKGFFDNPNNNRRERTWSTLKVNARRYRGFKSDLGLWSFTTHHVYIHNYFKPNHRLDGLTPAEASGKKLPPSHSYWKLFMSFL
;
A
#
# COMPACT_ATOMS: atom_id res chain seq x y z
N MET A 1 -3.44 47.29 -40.46
CA MET A 1 -3.93 47.03 -39.08
C MET A 1 -4.75 45.77 -39.08
N SER A 2 -4.15 44.67 -38.69
CA SER A 2 -4.81 43.34 -38.67
C SER A 2 -5.58 43.15 -37.36
N LYS A 3 -6.91 43.08 -37.42
CA LYS A 3 -7.75 42.72 -36.28
C LYS A 3 -7.58 41.21 -35.99
N ARG A 4 -6.77 40.87 -35.01
CA ARG A 4 -6.80 39.53 -34.42
C ARG A 4 -8.16 39.35 -33.73
N ILE A 5 -9.10 38.69 -34.41
CA ILE A 5 -10.28 38.14 -33.81
C ILE A 5 -9.78 36.99 -32.91
N LYS A 6 -9.73 37.22 -31.62
CA LYS A 6 -9.40 36.16 -30.66
C LYS A 6 -10.64 35.32 -30.47
N ASP A 7 -10.65 34.09 -30.97
CA ASP A 7 -11.67 33.11 -30.73
C ASP A 7 -11.85 32.87 -29.21
N ARG A 8 -12.83 33.57 -28.66
CA ARG A 8 -13.26 33.36 -27.29
C ARG A 8 -14.36 32.28 -27.30
N PRO A 9 -14.26 31.26 -26.45
CA PRO A 9 -15.28 30.22 -26.42
C PRO A 9 -16.63 30.81 -26.00
N CYS A 10 -17.71 30.45 -26.70
CA CYS A 10 -19.07 30.81 -26.31
C CYS A 10 -19.46 30.13 -24.99
N CYS A 11 -20.39 30.71 -24.26
CA CYS A 11 -20.88 30.15 -23.00
C CYS A 11 -21.58 28.81 -23.24
N PRO A 12 -21.16 27.69 -22.62
CA PRO A 12 -21.77 26.37 -22.86
C PRO A 12 -23.16 26.22 -22.30
N LYS A 13 -23.69 27.21 -21.57
CA LYS A 13 -25.07 27.20 -21.06
C LYS A 13 -26.06 27.95 -21.96
N CYS A 14 -25.65 29.06 -22.54
CA CYS A 14 -26.58 29.98 -23.24
C CYS A 14 -26.03 30.50 -24.57
N GLY A 15 -24.90 30.00 -25.06
CA GLY A 15 -24.28 30.40 -26.32
C GLY A 15 -23.74 31.82 -26.39
N SER A 16 -23.96 32.65 -25.37
CA SER A 16 -23.57 34.08 -25.39
C SER A 16 -22.06 34.25 -25.27
N ASP A 17 -21.56 35.42 -25.68
CA ASP A 17 -20.18 35.83 -25.57
C ASP A 17 -19.63 35.71 -24.16
N THR A 18 -18.33 35.49 -24.08
CA THR A 18 -17.61 35.37 -22.81
C THR A 18 -16.44 36.36 -22.71
N TYR A 19 -15.93 36.53 -21.53
CA TYR A 19 -14.68 37.23 -21.28
C TYR A 19 -13.77 36.40 -20.38
N ARG A 20 -12.47 36.71 -20.41
CA ARG A 20 -11.47 36.06 -19.53
C ARG A 20 -11.71 36.47 -18.09
N PHE A 21 -11.77 35.49 -17.20
CA PHE A 21 -12.11 35.67 -15.79
C PHE A 21 -11.06 35.03 -14.86
N GLY A 22 -9.80 35.27 -15.09
CA GLY A 22 -8.73 34.72 -14.24
C GLY A 22 -8.44 33.25 -14.52
N HIS A 23 -7.93 32.56 -13.50
CA HIS A 23 -7.45 31.18 -13.57
C HIS A 23 -8.11 30.34 -12.47
N PRO A 24 -8.24 29.00 -12.64
CA PRO A 24 -8.64 28.12 -11.55
C PRO A 24 -7.57 28.16 -10.43
N PRO A 25 -7.97 27.99 -9.16
CA PRO A 25 -7.04 27.92 -8.04
C PRO A 25 -5.98 26.81 -8.25
N GLY A 26 -4.70 27.17 -8.11
CA GLY A 26 -3.59 26.23 -8.31
C GLY A 26 -3.20 25.93 -9.76
N GLU A 27 -3.88 26.52 -10.75
CA GLU A 27 -3.63 26.23 -12.17
C GLU A 27 -3.45 27.53 -13.00
N PRO A 28 -2.36 28.29 -12.83
CA PRO A 28 -2.17 29.60 -13.45
C PRO A 28 -2.05 29.56 -14.99
N ARG A 29 -1.80 28.40 -15.58
CA ARG A 29 -1.69 28.25 -17.04
C ARG A 29 -3.03 28.02 -17.75
N ILE A 30 -4.11 27.77 -16.99
CA ILE A 30 -5.42 27.46 -17.53
C ILE A 30 -6.32 28.70 -17.47
N GLN A 31 -6.84 29.13 -18.61
CA GLN A 31 -7.70 30.31 -18.70
C GLN A 31 -9.14 29.94 -18.34
N LYS A 32 -9.72 30.64 -17.37
CA LYS A 32 -11.14 30.59 -17.01
C LYS A 32 -11.90 31.72 -17.72
N TYR A 33 -13.12 31.42 -18.13
CA TYR A 33 -14.02 32.37 -18.84
C TYR A 33 -15.31 32.56 -18.05
N GLN A 34 -15.91 33.75 -18.20
CA GLN A 34 -17.22 34.07 -17.64
C GLN A 34 -18.16 34.59 -18.73
N CYS A 35 -19.43 34.14 -18.67
CA CYS A 35 -20.47 34.60 -19.57
C CYS A 35 -20.83 36.08 -19.34
N LYS A 36 -20.94 36.86 -20.44
CA LYS A 36 -21.30 38.28 -20.39
C LYS A 36 -22.77 38.51 -20.06
N LYS A 37 -23.66 37.53 -20.34
CA LYS A 37 -25.11 37.65 -20.14
C LYS A 37 -25.44 37.83 -18.66
N PRO A 38 -26.09 38.92 -18.22
CA PRO A 38 -26.33 39.24 -16.81
C PRO A 38 -27.04 38.15 -16.04
N ASN A 39 -28.02 37.49 -16.65
CA ASN A 39 -28.78 36.42 -16.01
C ASN A 39 -28.12 35.04 -16.11
N CYS A 40 -26.96 34.93 -16.73
CA CYS A 40 -26.22 33.67 -16.83
C CYS A 40 -24.95 33.66 -15.97
N ARG A 41 -24.07 34.64 -16.16
CA ARG A 41 -22.77 34.85 -15.46
C ARG A 41 -21.97 33.56 -15.18
N ARG A 42 -22.17 32.51 -15.99
CA ARG A 42 -21.53 31.21 -15.79
C ARG A 42 -20.03 31.31 -16.01
N GLN A 43 -19.28 30.77 -15.07
CA GLN A 43 -17.82 30.61 -15.17
C GLN A 43 -17.49 29.17 -15.61
N PHE A 44 -16.53 28.99 -16.52
CA PHE A 44 -16.14 27.69 -17.03
C PHE A 44 -14.69 27.72 -17.57
N VAL A 45 -14.12 26.55 -17.74
CA VAL A 45 -12.85 26.30 -18.43
C VAL A 45 -13.17 25.48 -19.68
N PRO A 46 -12.76 25.96 -20.89
CA PRO A 46 -12.99 25.22 -22.13
C PRO A 46 -12.33 23.83 -22.07
N GLY A 47 -12.98 22.82 -22.64
CA GLY A 47 -12.46 21.45 -22.70
C GLY A 47 -12.54 20.65 -21.39
N ARG A 48 -12.97 21.25 -20.28
CA ARG A 48 -13.30 20.49 -19.07
C ARG A 48 -14.73 19.95 -19.18
N GLU A 49 -14.87 18.62 -19.13
CA GLU A 49 -16.17 17.97 -19.09
C GLU A 49 -17.04 18.53 -17.96
N ARG A 50 -18.32 18.71 -18.25
CA ARG A 50 -19.29 19.09 -17.21
C ARG A 50 -19.25 18.03 -16.12
N ILE A 51 -19.04 18.48 -14.89
CA ILE A 51 -19.34 17.64 -13.72
C ILE A 51 -20.79 17.14 -13.92
N PRO A 52 -21.02 15.82 -13.94
CA PRO A 52 -22.37 15.28 -14.08
C PRO A 52 -23.30 15.99 -13.09
N LYS A 53 -24.52 16.35 -13.53
CA LYS A 53 -25.53 16.85 -12.59
C LYS A 53 -25.88 15.68 -11.67
N TYR A 54 -25.30 15.68 -10.49
CA TYR A 54 -25.65 14.71 -9.46
C TYR A 54 -27.11 14.94 -9.06
N PRO A 55 -27.88 13.86 -8.84
CA PRO A 55 -29.26 13.99 -8.39
C PRO A 55 -29.28 14.80 -7.08
N THR A 56 -30.24 15.73 -7.01
CA THR A 56 -30.50 16.51 -5.81
C THR A 56 -31.06 15.56 -4.75
N MET A 57 -30.24 15.12 -3.82
CA MET A 57 -30.70 14.29 -2.71
C MET A 57 -31.24 15.21 -1.61
N THR A 58 -32.42 14.92 -1.12
CA THR A 58 -33.00 15.54 0.08
C THR A 58 -32.84 14.59 1.25
N ARG A 59 -32.58 15.13 2.42
CA ARG A 59 -32.43 14.33 3.64
C ARG A 59 -33.79 13.92 4.22
N PRO A 60 -34.00 12.64 4.58
CA PRO A 60 -35.29 12.17 5.13
C PRO A 60 -35.73 12.88 6.43
N LYS A 61 -34.75 13.30 7.26
CA LYS A 61 -35.05 13.89 8.59
C LYS A 61 -35.24 15.42 8.60
N CYS A 62 -34.72 16.18 7.65
CA CYS A 62 -34.78 17.65 7.68
C CYS A 62 -35.17 18.27 6.34
N SER A 63 -35.51 17.48 5.32
CA SER A 63 -35.89 17.92 3.96
C SER A 63 -34.90 18.92 3.31
N GLY A 64 -33.74 19.11 3.92
CA GLY A 64 -32.70 20.03 3.46
C GLY A 64 -32.00 19.51 2.21
N ARG A 65 -31.72 20.41 1.26
CA ARG A 65 -30.90 20.08 0.11
C ARG A 65 -29.48 19.71 0.51
N MET A 66 -28.94 18.65 -0.07
CA MET A 66 -27.55 18.26 0.11
C MET A 66 -26.71 18.78 -1.04
N SER A 67 -25.55 19.35 -0.74
CA SER A 67 -24.55 19.79 -1.73
C SER A 67 -23.26 18.99 -1.59
N ILE A 68 -22.54 18.91 -2.70
CA ILE A 68 -21.22 18.28 -2.70
C ILE A 68 -20.27 19.10 -1.82
N PHE A 69 -19.78 18.47 -0.77
CA PHE A 69 -18.83 19.07 0.14
C PHE A 69 -17.39 18.71 -0.22
N LYS A 70 -17.16 17.48 -0.68
CA LYS A 70 -15.83 16.98 -1.03
C LYS A 70 -15.95 15.87 -2.08
N PHE A 71 -15.02 15.85 -3.05
CA PHE A 71 -14.83 14.72 -3.94
C PHE A 71 -13.91 13.69 -3.26
N LEU A 72 -14.23 12.42 -3.41
CA LEU A 72 -13.47 11.28 -2.95
C LEU A 72 -12.94 10.54 -4.17
N SER A 73 -11.97 9.67 -4.00
CA SER A 73 -11.42 8.85 -5.09
C SER A 73 -12.45 7.89 -5.73
N ASP A 74 -13.43 7.50 -4.95
CA ASP A 74 -14.46 6.50 -5.26
C ASP A 74 -15.87 7.07 -5.31
N GLY A 75 -16.01 8.38 -5.07
CA GLY A 75 -17.31 9.00 -5.01
C GLY A 75 -17.24 10.47 -4.62
N TYR A 76 -18.29 10.95 -3.99
CA TYR A 76 -18.34 12.29 -3.43
C TYR A 76 -19.08 12.31 -2.11
N ARG A 77 -18.72 13.26 -1.27
CA ARG A 77 -19.37 13.47 0.03
C ARG A 77 -20.33 14.63 -0.07
N LEU A 78 -21.59 14.37 0.25
CA LEU A 78 -22.63 15.38 0.37
C LEU A 78 -22.69 15.90 1.82
N ARG A 79 -23.00 17.19 1.95
CA ARG A 79 -23.30 17.85 3.22
C ARG A 79 -24.67 18.53 3.11
N CYS A 80 -25.45 18.47 4.18
CA CYS A 80 -26.72 19.18 4.27
C CYS A 80 -26.48 20.70 4.30
N ASN A 81 -27.19 21.45 3.44
CA ASN A 81 -27.08 22.90 3.33
C ASN A 81 -27.98 23.68 4.31
N ASN A 82 -28.81 23.01 5.08
CA ASN A 82 -29.62 23.69 6.09
C ASN A 82 -28.74 24.18 7.25
N HIS A 83 -28.04 25.29 6.99
CA HIS A 83 -27.30 26.02 8.01
C HIS A 83 -28.17 26.96 8.84
N ILE A 84 -29.45 27.12 8.49
CA ILE A 84 -30.34 28.11 9.06
C ILE A 84 -31.65 27.44 9.46
N HIS A 85 -31.64 26.71 10.55
CA HIS A 85 -32.85 26.58 11.36
C HIS A 85 -32.72 27.50 12.56
N LYS A 86 -33.74 28.31 12.80
CA LYS A 86 -33.83 29.28 13.91
C LYS A 86 -33.66 28.65 15.31
N ASP A 87 -33.59 27.32 15.39
CA ASP A 87 -33.49 26.53 16.63
C ASP A 87 -32.12 25.95 16.89
N HIS A 88 -31.04 26.64 16.53
CA HIS A 88 -29.65 26.36 16.93
C HIS A 88 -29.07 24.94 16.76
N ARG A 89 -29.73 24.04 16.03
CA ARG A 89 -29.20 22.69 15.75
C ARG A 89 -28.69 22.59 14.32
N HIS A 90 -27.41 22.87 14.13
CA HIS A 90 -26.73 22.68 12.86
C HIS A 90 -26.86 21.22 12.39
N CYS A 91 -27.50 21.01 11.23
CA CYS A 91 -27.53 19.70 10.62
C CYS A 91 -26.15 19.37 9.99
N ALA A 92 -25.29 18.78 10.79
CA ALA A 92 -23.94 18.38 10.37
C ALA A 92 -23.91 17.08 9.56
N HIS A 93 -25.05 16.61 9.05
CA HIS A 93 -25.12 15.31 8.39
C HIS A 93 -24.32 15.28 7.07
N LYS A 94 -23.49 14.26 6.92
CA LYS A 94 -22.66 13.98 5.74
C LYS A 94 -22.99 12.58 5.25
N ILE A 95 -23.13 12.42 3.93
CA ILE A 95 -23.35 11.13 3.29
C ILE A 95 -22.27 10.94 2.22
N ASN A 96 -21.64 9.76 2.19
CA ASN A 96 -20.80 9.37 1.08
C ASN A 96 -21.67 8.74 -0.01
N VAL A 97 -21.55 9.22 -1.23
CA VAL A 97 -22.27 8.69 -2.39
C VAL A 97 -21.22 8.13 -3.34
N PRO A 98 -21.23 6.81 -3.58
CA PRO A 98 -20.33 6.21 -4.55
C PRO A 98 -20.70 6.67 -5.98
N LEU A 99 -19.72 6.75 -6.86
CA LEU A 99 -19.99 6.96 -8.28
C LEU A 99 -20.69 5.72 -8.86
N PRO A 100 -21.78 5.91 -9.65
CA PRO A 100 -22.46 4.80 -10.31
C PRO A 100 -21.45 3.98 -11.14
N GLY A 101 -21.46 2.67 -11.00
CA GLY A 101 -20.59 1.75 -11.75
C GLY A 101 -19.19 1.54 -11.19
N LYS A 102 -18.82 2.22 -10.10
CA LYS A 102 -17.62 1.85 -9.34
C LYS A 102 -18.04 0.96 -8.17
N SER A 103 -18.07 -0.36 -8.40
CA SER A 103 -17.93 -1.33 -7.31
C SER A 103 -16.72 -0.96 -6.46
N PHE A 104 -16.80 -1.16 -5.15
CA PHE A 104 -15.64 -1.03 -4.27
C PHE A 104 -14.50 -1.85 -4.88
N LYS A 105 -13.55 -1.16 -5.53
CA LYS A 105 -12.34 -1.83 -6.00
C LYS A 105 -11.56 -2.18 -4.75
N ILE A 106 -11.46 -3.46 -4.46
CA ILE A 106 -10.33 -3.96 -3.67
C ILE A 106 -9.12 -3.40 -4.39
N ALA A 107 -8.26 -2.68 -3.67
CA ALA A 107 -7.04 -2.16 -4.27
C ALA A 107 -6.34 -3.36 -4.90
N LYS A 108 -6.04 -3.27 -6.19
CA LYS A 108 -5.24 -4.31 -6.85
C LYS A 108 -3.97 -4.44 -6.04
N ASP A 109 -3.64 -5.67 -5.67
CA ASP A 109 -2.40 -5.95 -4.96
C ASP A 109 -1.26 -5.31 -5.77
N PRO A 110 -0.44 -4.42 -5.19
CA PRO A 110 0.73 -3.89 -5.87
C PRO A 110 1.62 -5.01 -6.41
N ILE A 111 1.64 -6.17 -5.74
CA ILE A 111 2.35 -7.37 -6.17
C ILE A 111 1.79 -7.87 -7.50
N GLU A 112 0.47 -7.95 -7.66
CA GLU A 112 -0.16 -8.37 -8.91
C GLU A 112 0.17 -7.41 -10.06
N CYS A 113 0.14 -6.09 -9.80
CA CYS A 113 0.55 -5.09 -10.76
C CYS A 113 2.04 -5.18 -11.10
N ILE A 114 2.90 -5.46 -10.12
CA ILE A 114 4.35 -5.61 -10.29
C ILE A 114 4.66 -6.93 -11.04
N GLN A 115 4.03 -8.03 -10.66
CA GLN A 115 4.20 -9.33 -11.33
C GLN A 115 3.77 -9.26 -12.80
N THR A 116 2.64 -8.62 -13.09
CA THR A 116 2.15 -8.46 -14.46
C THR A 116 3.12 -7.65 -15.32
N ASN A 117 3.65 -6.55 -14.77
CA ASN A 117 4.58 -5.69 -15.49
C ASN A 117 6.00 -6.26 -15.59
N LEU A 118 6.44 -7.07 -14.64
CA LEU A 118 7.80 -7.62 -14.61
C LEU A 118 7.91 -9.00 -15.26
N ALA A 119 6.83 -9.80 -15.29
CA ALA A 119 6.83 -11.08 -16.00
C ALA A 119 7.17 -10.91 -17.50
N VAL A 120 6.85 -9.75 -18.08
CA VAL A 120 7.17 -9.41 -19.48
C VAL A 120 8.64 -8.98 -19.65
N GLN A 121 9.29 -8.45 -18.59
CA GLN A 121 10.62 -7.83 -18.69
C GLN A 121 11.79 -8.74 -18.23
N PHE A 122 11.52 -9.79 -17.45
CA PHE A 122 12.58 -10.57 -16.81
C PHE A 122 12.41 -12.07 -17.04
N SER A 123 13.18 -12.63 -17.94
CA SER A 123 13.38 -14.08 -18.00
C SER A 123 14.70 -14.46 -17.33
N TRP A 124 14.64 -15.28 -16.28
CA TRP A 124 15.81 -15.76 -15.55
C TRP A 124 16.84 -16.52 -16.39
N PRO A 125 16.46 -17.20 -17.49
CA PRO A 125 17.43 -17.91 -18.34
C PRO A 125 18.46 -17.03 -19.06
N LYS A 126 18.22 -15.73 -19.21
CA LYS A 126 19.11 -14.83 -19.99
C LYS A 126 20.06 -14.04 -19.07
N MET A 127 20.81 -14.71 -18.22
CA MET A 127 21.82 -14.03 -17.43
C MET A 127 23.20 -14.17 -18.07
N SER A 128 23.87 -13.03 -18.24
CA SER A 128 25.24 -12.94 -18.77
C SER A 128 26.32 -13.34 -17.76
N HIS A 129 25.92 -13.65 -16.53
CA HIS A 129 26.83 -14.02 -15.46
C HIS A 129 26.50 -15.41 -14.93
N ASP A 130 27.54 -16.11 -14.47
CA ASP A 130 27.45 -17.43 -13.86
C ASP A 130 26.55 -17.41 -12.60
N LYS A 131 25.83 -18.51 -12.36
CA LYS A 131 24.93 -18.70 -11.23
C LYS A 131 25.60 -18.48 -9.87
N ALA A 132 26.85 -18.86 -9.72
CA ALA A 132 27.59 -18.67 -8.47
C ALA A 132 27.83 -17.19 -8.18
N CYS A 133 28.16 -16.42 -9.18
CA CYS A 133 28.31 -14.97 -9.08
C CYS A 133 27.00 -14.30 -8.69
N VAL A 134 25.89 -14.64 -9.35
CA VAL A 134 24.56 -14.12 -9.02
C VAL A 134 24.16 -14.49 -7.60
N SER A 135 24.46 -15.71 -7.20
CA SER A 135 24.19 -16.21 -5.85
C SER A 135 24.92 -15.40 -4.78
N LEU A 136 26.21 -15.15 -4.99
CA LEU A 136 27.05 -14.39 -4.06
C LEU A 136 26.58 -12.94 -3.95
N VAL A 137 26.28 -12.30 -5.08
CA VAL A 137 25.71 -10.93 -5.12
C VAL A 137 24.38 -10.85 -4.39
N THR A 138 23.50 -11.83 -4.63
CA THR A 138 22.19 -11.90 -3.96
C THR A 138 22.36 -12.11 -2.44
N TYR A 139 23.31 -12.95 -2.03
CA TYR A 139 23.63 -13.11 -0.62
C TYR A 139 24.02 -11.78 0.04
N PHE A 140 24.94 -11.03 -0.55
CA PHE A 140 25.34 -9.74 -0.01
C PHE A 140 24.20 -8.73 0.01
N ALA A 141 23.51 -8.57 -1.12
CA ALA A 141 22.49 -7.54 -1.24
C ALA A 141 21.21 -7.85 -0.46
N VAL A 142 20.81 -9.13 -0.38
CA VAL A 142 19.55 -9.56 0.24
C VAL A 142 19.75 -10.01 1.67
N PHE A 143 20.58 -11.04 1.92
CA PHE A 143 20.76 -11.57 3.28
C PHE A 143 21.52 -10.63 4.22
N GLN A 144 22.56 -10.00 3.69
CA GLN A 144 23.38 -9.08 4.48
C GLN A 144 22.89 -7.63 4.42
N SER A 145 21.86 -7.37 3.60
CA SER A 145 21.32 -6.01 3.39
C SER A 145 22.41 -4.99 3.02
N ILE A 146 23.40 -5.42 2.22
CA ILE A 146 24.45 -4.54 1.72
C ILE A 146 23.90 -3.77 0.51
N PRO A 147 23.98 -2.44 0.45
CA PRO A 147 23.55 -1.65 -0.70
C PRO A 147 24.21 -2.09 -2.01
N ALA A 148 23.49 -1.98 -3.12
CA ALA A 148 23.96 -2.44 -4.43
C ALA A 148 25.29 -1.80 -4.85
N THR A 149 25.53 -0.52 -4.53
CA THR A 149 26.81 0.16 -4.78
C THR A 149 27.97 -0.45 -3.99
N GLN A 150 27.74 -0.77 -2.71
CA GLN A 150 28.76 -1.43 -1.88
C GLN A 150 28.98 -2.87 -2.35
N THR A 151 27.92 -3.59 -2.70
CA THR A 151 28.04 -4.94 -3.25
C THR A 151 28.83 -4.93 -4.58
N SER A 152 28.58 -3.96 -5.47
CA SER A 152 29.38 -3.78 -6.68
C SER A 152 30.87 -3.58 -6.38
N ASN A 153 31.20 -2.73 -5.41
CA ASN A 153 32.59 -2.51 -4.99
C ASN A 153 33.22 -3.79 -4.42
N ILE A 154 32.52 -4.53 -3.55
CA ILE A 154 33.00 -5.81 -3.00
C ILE A 154 33.29 -6.80 -4.15
N MET A 155 32.38 -6.93 -5.11
CA MET A 155 32.58 -7.84 -6.24
C MET A 155 33.79 -7.44 -7.06
N LYS A 156 34.00 -6.17 -7.33
CA LYS A 156 35.13 -5.65 -8.08
C LYS A 156 36.46 -5.83 -7.33
N GLU A 157 36.50 -5.42 -6.07
CA GLU A 157 37.75 -5.42 -5.27
C GLU A 157 38.19 -6.83 -4.89
N LEU A 158 37.28 -7.66 -4.37
CA LEU A 158 37.64 -8.98 -3.85
C LEU A 158 37.60 -10.10 -4.91
N PHE A 159 36.64 -10.03 -5.81
CA PHE A 159 36.40 -11.11 -6.78
C PHE A 159 36.83 -10.75 -8.19
N LYS A 160 37.28 -9.51 -8.44
CA LYS A 160 37.67 -9.00 -9.76
C LYS A 160 36.56 -9.12 -10.81
N VAL A 161 35.31 -9.09 -10.37
CA VAL A 161 34.12 -9.16 -11.22
C VAL A 161 33.44 -7.80 -11.26
N ASP A 162 33.38 -7.19 -12.44
CA ASP A 162 32.76 -5.87 -12.63
C ASP A 162 31.26 -6.05 -12.91
N ILE A 163 30.44 -5.65 -11.94
CA ILE A 163 28.98 -5.71 -12.02
C ILE A 163 28.40 -4.36 -11.62
N SER A 164 27.62 -3.75 -12.48
CA SER A 164 27.00 -2.48 -12.17
C SER A 164 25.97 -2.60 -11.03
N HIS A 165 25.85 -1.56 -10.20
CA HIS A 165 24.84 -1.51 -9.13
C HIS A 165 23.41 -1.64 -9.65
N ASP A 166 23.13 -1.21 -10.90
CA ASP A 166 21.81 -1.39 -11.53
C ASP A 166 21.52 -2.85 -11.84
N THR A 167 22.54 -3.61 -12.28
CA THR A 167 22.42 -5.05 -12.49
C THR A 167 22.15 -5.76 -11.18
N ILE A 168 22.85 -5.41 -10.10
CA ILE A 168 22.61 -5.93 -8.75
C ILE A 168 21.19 -5.63 -8.29
N THR A 169 20.73 -4.39 -8.47
CA THR A 169 19.37 -3.99 -8.13
C THR A 169 18.33 -4.80 -8.91
N ARG A 170 18.53 -5.01 -10.20
CA ARG A 170 17.65 -5.88 -11.02
C ARG A 170 17.63 -7.32 -10.52
N TRP A 171 18.77 -7.87 -10.12
CA TRP A 171 18.84 -9.23 -9.57
C TRP A 171 18.13 -9.35 -8.22
N THR A 172 18.26 -8.35 -7.34
CA THR A 172 17.52 -8.35 -6.06
C THR A 172 16.01 -8.29 -6.27
N HIS A 173 15.51 -7.50 -7.23
CA HIS A 173 14.10 -7.48 -7.56
C HIS A 173 13.62 -8.84 -8.10
N LYS A 174 14.40 -9.43 -9.00
CA LYS A 174 14.12 -10.73 -9.57
C LYS A 174 14.12 -11.84 -8.52
N ALA A 175 15.07 -11.81 -7.60
CA ALA A 175 15.11 -12.75 -6.47
C ALA A 175 13.86 -12.63 -5.59
N ALA A 176 13.38 -11.39 -5.31
CA ALA A 176 12.15 -11.17 -4.55
C ALA A 176 10.93 -11.79 -5.24
N LEU A 177 10.82 -11.61 -6.56
CA LEU A 177 9.72 -12.18 -7.34
C LEU A 177 9.76 -13.71 -7.37
N ASN A 178 10.92 -14.30 -7.63
CA ASN A 178 11.07 -15.74 -7.70
C ASN A 178 10.79 -16.40 -6.36
N ILE A 179 11.34 -15.86 -5.26
CA ILE A 179 11.11 -16.42 -3.93
C ILE A 179 9.62 -16.30 -3.55
N HIS A 180 8.97 -15.19 -3.90
CA HIS A 180 7.54 -15.02 -3.68
C HIS A 180 6.72 -16.01 -4.49
N LYS A 181 7.07 -16.24 -5.75
CA LYS A 181 6.42 -17.20 -6.63
C LYS A 181 6.58 -18.64 -6.14
N ASN A 182 7.78 -19.01 -5.71
CA ASN A 182 8.13 -20.39 -5.39
C ASN A 182 7.71 -20.81 -3.97
N LEU A 183 7.79 -19.90 -2.99
CA LEU A 183 7.41 -20.19 -1.60
C LEU A 183 5.96 -19.80 -1.29
N GLY A 184 5.46 -18.72 -1.89
CA GLY A 184 4.19 -18.10 -1.50
C GLY A 184 4.20 -17.57 -0.06
N PRO A 185 3.16 -16.86 0.39
CA PRO A 185 3.00 -16.48 1.79
C PRO A 185 2.93 -17.72 2.69
N LEU A 186 3.51 -17.62 3.89
CA LEU A 186 3.54 -18.74 4.84
C LEU A 186 2.15 -18.97 5.43
N SER A 187 1.51 -20.10 5.09
CA SER A 187 0.30 -20.56 5.76
C SER A 187 0.64 -21.20 7.10
N VAL A 188 -0.12 -20.90 8.13
CA VAL A 188 0.04 -21.46 9.48
C VAL A 188 -1.18 -22.28 9.88
N PRO A 189 -0.98 -23.47 10.47
CA PRO A 189 -2.06 -24.37 10.84
C PRO A 189 -2.89 -23.81 12.00
N PRO A 190 -4.14 -24.25 12.18
CA PRO A 190 -4.88 -24.02 13.40
C PRO A 190 -4.19 -24.77 14.55
N VAL A 191 -4.02 -24.09 15.67
CA VAL A 191 -3.44 -24.68 16.89
C VAL A 191 -4.20 -24.19 18.11
N PRO A 192 -4.39 -25.04 19.14
CA PRO A 192 -5.03 -24.63 20.37
C PRO A 192 -4.20 -23.64 21.18
N GLY A 193 -4.85 -22.96 22.11
CA GLY A 193 -4.23 -22.04 23.06
C GLY A 193 -4.28 -20.58 22.62
N ARG A 194 -3.62 -19.72 23.41
CA ARG A 194 -3.61 -18.27 23.16
C ARG A 194 -2.83 -17.93 21.91
N ARG A 195 -3.53 -17.45 20.90
CA ARG A 195 -2.99 -17.03 19.61
C ARG A 195 -3.60 -15.71 19.19
N ARG A 196 -2.82 -14.86 18.55
CA ARG A 196 -3.26 -13.55 18.06
C ARG A 196 -2.64 -13.23 16.72
N THR A 197 -3.35 -12.46 15.91
CA THR A 197 -2.75 -11.71 14.81
C THR A 197 -2.32 -10.35 15.34
N LEU A 198 -1.12 -9.93 14.99
CA LEU A 198 -0.56 -8.62 15.31
C LEU A 198 -0.46 -7.85 14.00
N THR A 199 -1.30 -6.84 13.82
CA THR A 199 -1.32 -6.03 12.59
C THR A 199 -0.99 -4.58 12.92
N ASP A 200 -0.10 -4.03 12.10
CA ASP A 200 0.37 -2.67 12.25
C ASP A 200 0.95 -2.17 10.92
N GLU A 201 1.15 -0.87 10.78
CA GLU A 201 1.80 -0.28 9.63
C GLU A 201 2.93 0.65 10.03
N THR A 202 3.83 0.88 9.09
CA THR A 202 4.89 1.86 9.25
C THR A 202 5.12 2.62 7.95
N VAL A 203 5.73 3.81 8.05
CA VAL A 203 5.99 4.66 6.91
C VAL A 203 7.42 4.51 6.41
N PHE A 204 7.57 4.46 5.08
CA PHE A 204 8.81 4.61 4.35
C PHE A 204 8.70 5.74 3.32
N TRP A 205 9.84 6.22 2.87
CA TRP A 205 9.91 7.26 1.86
C TRP A 205 10.43 6.67 0.55
N VAL A 206 9.68 6.90 -0.53
CA VAL A 206 10.05 6.50 -1.90
C VAL A 206 10.05 7.76 -2.76
N ARG A 207 11.21 8.18 -3.24
CA ARG A 207 11.37 9.44 -4.01
C ARG A 207 10.70 10.66 -3.36
N GLY A 208 10.84 10.80 -2.05
CA GLY A 208 10.21 11.91 -1.31
C GLY A 208 8.72 11.76 -1.01
N HIS A 209 8.09 10.67 -1.45
CA HIS A 209 6.68 10.39 -1.17
C HIS A 209 6.54 9.33 -0.08
N LYS A 210 5.58 9.52 0.81
CA LYS A 210 5.25 8.53 1.85
C LYS A 210 4.65 7.27 1.21
N ARG A 211 5.10 6.11 1.69
CA ARG A 211 4.51 4.80 1.45
C ARG A 211 4.29 4.11 2.78
N TRP A 212 3.15 3.52 2.94
CA TRP A 212 2.79 2.77 4.14
C TRP A 212 3.01 1.29 3.88
N VAL A 213 3.82 0.66 4.72
CA VAL A 213 4.01 -0.79 4.72
C VAL A 213 3.16 -1.36 5.84
N TRP A 214 2.19 -2.15 5.46
CA TRP A 214 1.27 -2.86 6.34
C TRP A 214 1.74 -4.30 6.49
N MET A 215 1.70 -4.84 7.69
CA MET A 215 2.08 -6.24 7.90
C MET A 215 1.22 -6.88 8.98
N THR A 216 0.89 -8.15 8.80
CA THR A 216 0.22 -8.98 9.79
C THR A 216 1.11 -10.14 10.19
N LYS A 217 1.29 -10.33 11.48
CA LYS A 217 2.10 -11.39 12.08
C LYS A 217 1.25 -12.33 12.91
N ASP A 218 1.52 -13.62 12.82
CA ASP A 218 1.01 -14.62 13.77
C ASP A 218 1.86 -14.63 15.04
N SER A 219 1.22 -14.57 16.20
CA SER A 219 1.94 -14.48 17.49
C SER A 219 2.47 -15.83 17.99
N LYS A 220 1.90 -16.97 17.56
CA LYS A 220 2.32 -18.29 18.00
C LYS A 220 3.60 -18.73 17.30
N PHE A 221 3.59 -18.65 15.98
CA PHE A 221 4.72 -19.07 15.14
C PHE A 221 5.68 -17.93 14.82
N ASP A 222 5.41 -16.72 15.29
CA ASP A 222 6.16 -15.49 14.93
C ASP A 222 6.24 -15.23 13.41
N ALA A 223 5.29 -15.78 12.65
CA ALA A 223 5.28 -15.80 11.20
C ALA A 223 4.65 -14.52 10.61
N GLU A 224 5.31 -13.88 9.66
CA GLU A 224 4.73 -12.81 8.86
C GLU A 224 3.77 -13.40 7.83
N GLN A 225 2.47 -13.06 7.95
CA GLN A 225 1.37 -13.66 7.17
C GLN A 225 0.99 -12.86 5.94
N SER A 226 1.10 -11.54 6.06
CA SER A 226 0.85 -10.64 4.95
C SER A 226 1.72 -9.40 5.06
N TRP A 227 2.01 -8.81 3.90
CA TRP A 227 2.60 -7.49 3.79
C TRP A 227 2.02 -6.78 2.58
N PHE A 228 1.85 -5.49 2.70
CA PHE A 228 1.23 -4.68 1.67
C PHE A 228 1.83 -3.27 1.67
N ILE A 229 1.97 -2.66 0.49
CA ILE A 229 2.48 -1.31 0.36
C ILE A 229 1.41 -0.43 -0.24
N SER A 230 1.18 0.73 0.38
CA SER A 230 0.16 1.65 -0.09
C SER A 230 0.64 3.11 -0.10
N PRO A 231 0.06 3.95 -0.97
CA PRO A 231 0.35 5.38 -0.97
C PRO A 231 -0.40 6.14 0.14
N LYS A 232 -1.40 5.51 0.77
CA LYS A 232 -2.26 6.14 1.77
C LYS A 232 -2.49 5.21 2.95
N ARG A 233 -2.79 5.80 4.11
CA ARG A 233 -3.19 5.11 5.33
C ARG A 233 -4.72 5.10 5.41
N SER A 234 -5.38 4.12 4.79
CA SER A 234 -6.84 4.04 4.70
C SER A 234 -7.39 2.65 4.99
N THR A 235 -8.70 2.57 5.27
CA THR A 235 -9.42 1.32 5.54
C THR A 235 -9.29 0.30 4.40
N GLU A 236 -9.29 0.75 3.15
CA GLU A 236 -9.13 -0.11 1.98
C GLU A 236 -7.83 -0.93 2.04
N TYR A 237 -6.72 -0.28 2.42
CA TYR A 237 -5.41 -0.94 2.50
C TYR A 237 -5.27 -1.81 3.76
N ALA A 238 -5.85 -1.38 4.88
CA ALA A 238 -5.97 -2.23 6.06
C ALA A 238 -6.77 -3.51 5.74
N ARG A 239 -7.89 -3.38 5.01
CA ARG A 239 -8.71 -4.51 4.55
C ARG A 239 -7.92 -5.45 3.65
N SER A 240 -7.16 -4.92 2.68
CA SER A 240 -6.32 -5.73 1.80
C SER A 240 -5.30 -6.54 2.59
N THR A 241 -4.68 -5.94 3.60
CA THR A 241 -3.70 -6.61 4.47
C THR A 241 -4.31 -7.77 5.23
N PHE A 242 -5.47 -7.58 5.87
CA PHE A 242 -6.19 -8.66 6.56
C PHE A 242 -6.70 -9.72 5.59
N ASN A 243 -7.21 -9.31 4.43
CA ASN A 243 -7.70 -10.25 3.43
C ASN A 243 -6.59 -11.20 2.96
N ILE A 244 -5.38 -10.68 2.67
CA ILE A 244 -4.22 -11.50 2.33
C ILE A 244 -3.91 -12.48 3.48
N ALA A 245 -3.84 -12.01 4.73
CA ALA A 245 -3.55 -12.85 5.87
C ALA A 245 -4.60 -13.96 6.08
N PHE A 246 -5.89 -13.64 5.96
CA PHE A 246 -6.99 -14.58 6.15
C PHE A 246 -7.15 -15.56 4.98
N THR A 247 -6.84 -15.14 3.76
CA THR A 247 -6.81 -16.03 2.60
C THR A 247 -5.63 -17.00 2.69
N THR A 248 -4.45 -16.51 3.10
CA THR A 248 -3.25 -17.33 3.30
C THR A 248 -3.42 -18.32 4.44
N SER A 249 -4.02 -17.90 5.54
CA SER A 249 -4.20 -18.67 6.77
C SER A 249 -5.61 -18.48 7.31
N PRO A 250 -6.62 -19.22 6.80
CA PRO A 250 -8.03 -19.07 7.22
C PRO A 250 -8.26 -19.20 8.72
N ALA A 251 -7.44 -19.99 9.39
CA ALA A 251 -7.48 -20.16 10.85
C ALA A 251 -7.31 -18.83 11.61
N LEU A 252 -6.70 -17.80 11.00
CA LEU A 252 -6.52 -16.48 11.62
C LEU A 252 -7.83 -15.71 11.79
N LYS A 253 -8.89 -16.02 11.05
CA LYS A 253 -10.23 -15.44 11.29
C LYS A 253 -10.81 -15.81 12.66
N ASN A 254 -10.37 -16.91 13.22
CA ASN A 254 -10.91 -17.46 14.48
C ASN A 254 -10.08 -17.10 15.71
N VAL A 255 -8.95 -16.38 15.54
CA VAL A 255 -8.09 -15.95 16.65
C VAL A 255 -8.28 -14.46 16.95
N SER A 256 -7.80 -14.00 18.10
CA SER A 256 -7.86 -12.58 18.44
C SER A 256 -6.99 -11.74 17.50
N ALA A 257 -7.51 -10.61 17.04
CA ALA A 257 -6.75 -9.59 16.31
C ALA A 257 -6.31 -8.47 17.27
N LEU A 258 -5.03 -8.13 17.26
CA LEU A 258 -4.47 -7.02 18.01
C LEU A 258 -3.94 -5.96 17.07
N THR A 259 -4.42 -4.73 17.20
CA THR A 259 -4.01 -3.56 16.41
C THR A 259 -3.81 -2.36 17.32
N ASP A 260 -3.23 -1.29 16.76
CA ASP A 260 -3.25 0.03 17.40
C ASP A 260 -4.65 0.68 17.31
N GLY A 261 -4.77 1.89 17.83
CA GLY A 261 -6.01 2.66 17.84
C GLY A 261 -6.42 3.25 16.49
N LEU A 262 -5.79 2.88 15.39
CA LEU A 262 -6.17 3.37 14.06
C LEU A 262 -7.55 2.86 13.68
N TRP A 263 -8.49 3.79 13.47
CA TRP A 263 -9.88 3.49 13.12
C TRP A 263 -10.03 2.57 11.89
N SER A 264 -9.12 2.68 10.93
CA SER A 264 -9.13 1.88 9.70
C SER A 264 -9.09 0.37 9.95
N TYR A 265 -8.49 -0.09 11.04
CA TYR A 265 -8.41 -1.51 11.37
C TYR A 265 -9.76 -2.10 11.79
N GLY A 266 -10.46 -1.41 12.69
CA GLY A 266 -11.80 -1.87 13.13
C GLY A 266 -12.79 -1.91 11.97
N SER A 267 -12.80 -0.86 11.14
CA SER A 267 -13.64 -0.83 9.94
C SER A 267 -13.29 -1.94 8.95
N ALA A 268 -11.99 -2.19 8.71
CA ALA A 268 -11.53 -3.23 7.79
C ALA A 268 -11.89 -4.65 8.27
N LEU A 269 -11.75 -4.92 9.55
CA LEU A 269 -12.12 -6.21 10.16
C LEU A 269 -13.64 -6.44 10.08
N GLY A 270 -14.44 -5.41 10.39
CA GLY A 270 -15.89 -5.48 10.25
C GLY A 270 -16.34 -5.78 8.82
N ASP A 271 -15.74 -5.12 7.82
CA ASP A 271 -16.02 -5.36 6.39
C ASP A 271 -15.68 -6.78 5.94
N LEU A 272 -14.73 -7.44 6.60
CA LEU A 272 -14.34 -8.83 6.32
C LEU A 272 -15.15 -9.88 7.12
N GLY A 273 -16.15 -9.44 7.89
CA GLY A 273 -16.97 -10.31 8.72
C GLY A 273 -16.19 -10.95 9.86
N PHE A 274 -15.18 -10.25 10.40
CA PHE A 274 -14.43 -10.70 11.57
C PHE A 274 -15.28 -10.52 12.84
N ASN A 275 -15.19 -11.49 13.77
CA ASN A 275 -15.86 -11.34 15.06
C ASN A 275 -15.20 -10.22 15.89
N MET A 276 -15.88 -9.09 16.03
CA MET A 276 -15.34 -7.89 16.67
C MET A 276 -15.09 -8.05 18.16
N ASP A 277 -15.71 -9.02 18.86
CA ASP A 277 -15.40 -9.34 20.26
C ASP A 277 -13.95 -9.85 20.43
N LYS A 278 -13.35 -10.33 19.34
CA LYS A 278 -11.96 -10.79 19.29
C LYS A 278 -10.99 -9.70 18.82
N HIS A 279 -11.46 -8.50 18.50
CA HIS A 279 -10.62 -7.37 18.14
C HIS A 279 -10.18 -6.62 19.39
N HIS A 280 -8.89 -6.59 19.66
CA HIS A 280 -8.29 -5.88 20.77
C HIS A 280 -7.46 -4.70 20.25
N VAL A 281 -7.70 -3.54 20.81
CA VAL A 281 -6.95 -2.31 20.53
C VAL A 281 -6.00 -2.05 21.69
N TYR A 282 -4.71 -2.05 21.44
CA TYR A 282 -3.72 -1.61 22.44
C TYR A 282 -3.55 -0.08 22.35
N LYS A 283 -3.39 0.57 23.50
CA LYS A 283 -3.26 2.02 23.61
C LYS A 283 -1.89 2.46 24.09
N GLY A 284 -1.10 1.57 24.67
CA GLY A 284 0.19 1.90 25.22
C GLY A 284 1.17 0.74 25.31
N PHE A 285 2.43 1.09 25.52
CA PHE A 285 3.54 0.12 25.58
C PHE A 285 3.40 -0.92 26.72
N PHE A 286 2.74 -0.54 27.79
CA PHE A 286 2.53 -1.40 28.96
C PHE A 286 1.21 -2.16 28.95
N ASP A 287 0.40 -2.01 27.90
CA ASP A 287 -0.85 -2.74 27.79
C ASP A 287 -0.61 -4.25 27.72
N ASN A 288 -1.53 -5.01 28.27
CA ASN A 288 -1.55 -6.46 28.13
C ASN A 288 -2.92 -6.91 27.58
N PRO A 289 -3.00 -7.30 26.32
CA PRO A 289 -1.91 -7.56 25.36
C PRO A 289 -1.27 -6.30 24.76
N ASN A 290 0.01 -6.39 24.39
CA ASN A 290 0.75 -5.32 23.72
C ASN A 290 1.29 -5.74 22.36
N ASN A 291 1.76 -4.75 21.56
CA ASN A 291 2.29 -4.96 20.22
C ASN A 291 3.83 -4.96 20.14
N ASN A 292 4.52 -5.13 21.26
CA ASN A 292 5.98 -5.02 21.35
C ASN A 292 6.72 -5.93 20.35
N ARG A 293 6.12 -7.07 19.96
CA ARG A 293 6.67 -7.97 18.94
C ARG A 293 6.67 -7.33 17.54
N ARG A 294 5.59 -6.64 17.22
CA ARG A 294 5.47 -5.93 15.93
C ARG A 294 6.43 -4.75 15.89
N GLU A 295 6.52 -3.99 16.96
CA GLU A 295 7.45 -2.88 17.11
C GLU A 295 8.92 -3.34 16.92
N ARG A 296 9.27 -4.50 17.43
CA ARG A 296 10.61 -5.08 17.21
C ARG A 296 10.84 -5.44 15.73
N THR A 297 9.84 -5.97 15.04
CA THR A 297 9.92 -6.21 13.59
C THR A 297 10.18 -4.91 12.83
N TRP A 298 9.42 -3.85 13.16
CA TRP A 298 9.59 -2.54 12.55
C TRP A 298 10.97 -1.95 12.81
N SER A 299 11.47 -2.08 14.04
CA SER A 299 12.81 -1.63 14.39
C SER A 299 13.88 -2.30 13.51
N THR A 300 13.82 -3.63 13.39
CA THR A 300 14.74 -4.39 12.53
C THR A 300 14.64 -3.98 11.07
N LEU A 301 13.41 -3.86 10.54
CA LEU A 301 13.17 -3.46 9.15
C LEU A 301 13.72 -2.06 8.88
N LYS A 302 13.47 -1.11 9.78
CA LYS A 302 13.94 0.28 9.65
C LYS A 302 15.47 0.39 9.74
N VAL A 303 16.12 -0.37 10.63
CA VAL A 303 17.59 -0.41 10.72
C VAL A 303 18.20 -0.90 9.41
N ASN A 304 17.66 -1.97 8.83
CA ASN A 304 18.12 -2.46 7.53
C ASN A 304 17.84 -1.46 6.41
N ALA A 305 16.67 -0.83 6.38
CA ALA A 305 16.30 0.17 5.37
C ALA A 305 17.18 1.41 5.36
N ARG A 306 17.70 1.84 6.53
CA ARG A 306 18.63 2.99 6.63
C ARG A 306 19.89 2.81 5.78
N ARG A 307 20.35 1.58 5.57
CA ARG A 307 21.53 1.26 4.75
C ARG A 307 21.34 1.64 3.28
N TYR A 308 20.07 1.65 2.80
CA TYR A 308 19.72 1.97 1.41
C TYR A 308 19.55 3.47 1.14
N ARG A 309 19.67 4.33 2.16
CA ARG A 309 19.50 5.80 2.04
C ARG A 309 18.19 6.24 1.36
N GLY A 310 17.14 5.42 1.48
CA GLY A 310 15.83 5.61 0.87
C GLY A 310 15.62 4.76 -0.40
N PHE A 311 14.37 4.65 -0.79
CA PHE A 311 13.95 3.81 -1.92
C PHE A 311 13.71 4.67 -3.16
N LYS A 312 14.19 4.19 -4.31
CA LYS A 312 14.03 4.86 -5.62
C LYS A 312 12.74 4.47 -6.35
N SER A 313 12.04 3.43 -5.89
CA SER A 313 10.80 2.93 -6.51
C SER A 313 9.97 2.13 -5.52
N ASP A 314 8.66 2.02 -5.79
CA ASP A 314 7.76 1.15 -5.02
C ASP A 314 8.20 -0.32 -5.15
N LEU A 315 8.69 -0.73 -6.32
CA LEU A 315 9.30 -2.05 -6.52
C LEU A 315 10.50 -2.29 -5.61
N GLY A 316 11.36 -1.26 -5.42
CA GLY A 316 12.50 -1.37 -4.51
C GLY A 316 12.08 -1.58 -3.07
N LEU A 317 11.08 -0.83 -2.60
CA LEU A 317 10.52 -1.00 -1.26
C LEU A 317 9.81 -2.37 -1.12
N TRP A 318 9.06 -2.79 -2.14
CA TRP A 318 8.39 -4.09 -2.14
C TRP A 318 9.39 -5.24 -2.08
N SER A 319 10.42 -5.22 -2.93
CA SER A 319 11.46 -6.25 -2.95
C SER A 319 12.18 -6.34 -1.61
N PHE A 320 12.54 -5.21 -1.02
CA PHE A 320 13.16 -5.14 0.30
C PHE A 320 12.26 -5.74 1.39
N THR A 321 10.99 -5.37 1.42
CA THR A 321 10.02 -5.89 2.40
C THR A 321 9.81 -7.39 2.19
N THR A 322 9.67 -7.83 0.95
CA THR A 322 9.50 -9.23 0.56
C THR A 322 10.70 -10.07 1.02
N HIS A 323 11.91 -9.64 0.75
CA HIS A 323 13.10 -10.32 1.24
C HIS A 323 13.13 -10.41 2.77
N HIS A 324 12.81 -9.33 3.45
CA HIS A 324 12.75 -9.33 4.92
C HIS A 324 11.77 -10.39 5.45
N VAL A 325 10.56 -10.45 4.88
CA VAL A 325 9.54 -11.42 5.28
C VAL A 325 9.99 -12.87 5.02
N TYR A 326 10.51 -13.15 3.83
CA TYR A 326 10.93 -14.52 3.52
C TYR A 326 12.17 -14.95 4.32
N ILE A 327 13.14 -14.05 4.52
CA ILE A 327 14.31 -14.34 5.37
C ILE A 327 13.84 -14.63 6.79
N HIS A 328 12.93 -13.83 7.34
CA HIS A 328 12.38 -14.04 8.67
C HIS A 328 11.63 -15.38 8.77
N ASN A 329 10.73 -15.65 7.81
CA ASN A 329 9.87 -16.81 7.88
C ASN A 329 10.57 -18.15 7.60
N TYR A 330 11.56 -18.18 6.71
CA TYR A 330 12.10 -19.42 6.16
C TYR A 330 13.57 -19.66 6.40
N PHE A 331 14.35 -18.60 6.66
CA PHE A 331 15.82 -18.74 6.66
C PHE A 331 16.49 -18.26 7.93
N LYS A 332 15.79 -17.54 8.79
CA LYS A 332 16.36 -17.02 10.04
C LYS A 332 15.86 -17.81 11.24
N PRO A 333 16.73 -18.55 11.96
CA PRO A 333 16.37 -19.19 13.20
C PRO A 333 15.84 -18.19 14.22
N ASN A 334 14.82 -18.60 14.96
CA ASN A 334 14.20 -17.77 15.99
C ASN A 334 14.41 -18.42 17.36
N HIS A 335 15.11 -17.74 18.25
CA HIS A 335 15.38 -18.23 19.62
C HIS A 335 14.08 -18.60 20.39
N ARG A 336 12.97 -17.89 20.12
CA ARG A 336 11.68 -18.14 20.77
C ARG A 336 10.97 -19.38 20.24
N LEU A 337 11.44 -19.95 19.16
CA LEU A 337 10.96 -21.15 18.53
C LEU A 337 12.00 -22.27 18.62
N ASP A 338 12.80 -22.24 19.70
CA ASP A 338 13.84 -23.22 19.97
C ASP A 338 14.85 -23.38 18.82
N GLY A 339 15.16 -22.29 18.15
CA GLY A 339 16.08 -22.27 17.01
C GLY A 339 15.44 -22.64 15.67
N LEU A 340 14.16 -22.98 15.65
CA LEU A 340 13.42 -23.20 14.39
C LEU A 340 13.09 -21.86 13.69
N THR A 341 12.95 -21.92 12.40
CA THR A 341 12.30 -20.84 11.64
C THR A 341 10.79 -20.85 11.86
N PRO A 342 10.07 -19.76 11.66
CA PRO A 342 8.60 -19.74 11.66
C PRO A 342 7.96 -20.81 10.78
N ALA A 343 8.54 -21.08 9.60
CA ALA A 343 8.07 -22.12 8.68
C ALA A 343 8.21 -23.52 9.30
N GLU A 344 9.37 -23.87 9.85
CA GLU A 344 9.60 -25.15 10.52
C GLU A 344 8.70 -25.31 11.75
N ALA A 345 8.59 -24.28 12.59
CA ALA A 345 7.71 -24.28 13.75
C ALA A 345 6.23 -24.44 13.38
N SER A 346 5.81 -23.99 12.19
CA SER A 346 4.46 -24.21 11.65
C SER A 346 4.27 -25.58 11.02
N GLY A 347 5.28 -26.46 11.05
CA GLY A 347 5.23 -27.81 10.49
C GLY A 347 5.60 -27.92 9.02
N LYS A 348 6.10 -26.81 8.40
CA LYS A 348 6.54 -26.86 7.00
C LYS A 348 7.91 -27.55 6.92
N LYS A 349 7.97 -28.64 6.16
CA LYS A 349 9.23 -29.32 5.87
C LYS A 349 10.03 -28.49 4.86
N LEU A 350 11.20 -28.04 5.27
CA LEU A 350 12.14 -27.38 4.37
C LEU A 350 13.14 -28.39 3.83
N PRO A 351 13.69 -28.20 2.62
CA PRO A 351 14.76 -29.03 2.12
C PRO A 351 15.94 -29.05 3.11
N PRO A 352 16.56 -30.21 3.37
CA PRO A 352 17.71 -30.27 4.24
C PRO A 352 18.85 -29.43 3.67
N SER A 353 19.35 -28.48 4.44
CA SER A 353 20.47 -27.65 4.05
C SER A 353 21.29 -27.29 5.28
N HIS A 354 22.61 -27.46 5.19
CA HIS A 354 23.55 -26.98 6.20
C HIS A 354 23.76 -25.46 6.18
N SER A 355 23.14 -24.78 5.20
CA SER A 355 23.30 -23.33 5.00
C SER A 355 21.98 -22.71 4.53
N TYR A 356 21.46 -21.74 5.30
CA TYR A 356 20.28 -20.96 4.91
C TYR A 356 20.46 -20.24 3.58
N TRP A 357 21.68 -19.85 3.22
CA TRP A 357 21.99 -19.30 1.92
C TRP A 357 21.80 -20.32 0.78
N LYS A 358 22.33 -21.54 0.94
CA LYS A 358 22.10 -22.61 -0.06
C LYS A 358 20.63 -22.94 -0.20
N LEU A 359 19.91 -22.97 0.91
CA LEU A 359 18.46 -23.14 0.92
C LEU A 359 17.75 -22.01 0.18
N PHE A 360 18.12 -20.75 0.44
CA PHE A 360 17.58 -19.60 -0.29
C PHE A 360 17.84 -19.73 -1.80
N MET A 361 19.04 -20.12 -2.19
CA MET A 361 19.41 -20.30 -3.59
C MET A 361 18.62 -21.39 -4.29
N SER A 362 18.15 -22.41 -3.59
CA SER A 362 17.31 -23.46 -4.16
C SER A 362 15.89 -22.97 -4.54
N PHE A 363 15.49 -21.80 -4.04
CA PHE A 363 14.19 -21.17 -4.35
C PHE A 363 14.29 -20.04 -5.38
N LEU A 364 15.49 -19.67 -5.81
CA LEU A 364 15.69 -18.69 -6.87
C LEU A 364 15.62 -19.34 -8.26
#